data_27e6b0aca0425fdfb333c5c64bab17ae
#
_entry.id   27e6b0aca0425fdfb333c5c64bab17ae
#
_cell.length_a   1.000
_cell.length_b   1.000
_cell.length_c   1.000
_cell.angle_alpha   90.00
_cell.angle_beta   90.00
_cell.angle_gamma   90.00
#
_symmetry.space_group_name_H-M   'P 1'
#
loop_
_entity.id
_entity.type
_entity.pdbx_description
1 polymer ?
#
loop_
_entity_poly.entity_id
_entity_poly.type
_entity_poly.pdbx_seq_one_letter_code
_entity_poly.pdbx_strand_id
1 'polypeptide(L)'
;MFPGLRDAPSLAIPLAPIDGFLGISAGIDATDVAITWDFSRALVWEIKQVDPSFVDVELLPMSGIAGLTWQGRTNLINNLLMQRAAAYYRMRGDVGRLQVETLRFLQNAVDAAYEEAVSAADAGRLQPRLSREEAIGNRVDFEVRGELRDLFASFGIPYGPGADVTINNRDYETSEDDESYRIPDARLRDVSIDWTLVPKTISTPQIRGFFRADSQPRAVVIIRPSQLGPDSTYLIPRPSDVLLWR
;
A
#
# COMPACT_ATOMS: atom_id res chain seq x y z
N MET A 1 -20.45 -23.77 17.18
CA MET A 1 -21.49 -23.22 16.29
C MET A 1 -21.60 -21.75 16.58
N PHE A 2 -20.91 -20.90 15.81
CA PHE A 2 -20.94 -19.44 15.95
C PHE A 2 -21.76 -18.87 14.79
N PRO A 3 -22.92 -18.26 15.04
CA PRO A 3 -23.68 -17.56 14.02
C PRO A 3 -23.18 -16.11 13.90
N GLY A 4 -23.06 -15.62 12.68
CA GLY A 4 -23.07 -14.19 12.41
C GLY A 4 -21.75 -13.58 11.90
N LEU A 5 -21.37 -13.89 10.65
CA LEU A 5 -20.47 -13.08 9.84
C LEU A 5 -21.00 -13.09 8.37
N ARG A 6 -22.27 -12.75 8.24
CA ARG A 6 -22.84 -12.33 6.95
C ARG A 6 -23.24 -10.88 7.15
N ASP A 7 -22.77 -10.03 6.24
CA ASP A 7 -22.95 -8.58 6.13
C ASP A 7 -21.75 -7.75 6.65
N ALA A 8 -20.58 -8.00 6.08
CA ALA A 8 -19.58 -6.95 6.02
C ALA A 8 -20.02 -5.99 4.89
N PRO A 9 -20.31 -4.71 5.19
CA PRO A 9 -20.60 -3.73 4.16
C PRO A 9 -19.43 -3.68 3.20
N SER A 10 -19.75 -3.65 1.90
CA SER A 10 -18.80 -3.33 0.83
C SER A 10 -18.03 -2.09 1.23
N LEU A 11 -16.80 -2.27 1.71
CA LEU A 11 -15.86 -1.19 1.92
C LEU A 11 -15.45 -0.69 0.54
N ALA A 12 -16.28 0.19 -0.03
CA ALA A 12 -15.76 1.22 -0.90
C ALA A 12 -14.81 2.03 0.00
N ILE A 13 -13.53 1.65 0.00
CA ILE A 13 -12.48 2.44 0.64
C ILE A 13 -12.42 3.70 -0.22
N PRO A 14 -12.90 4.87 0.25
CA PRO A 14 -12.55 6.09 -0.42
C PRO A 14 -11.05 6.28 -0.14
N LEU A 15 -10.22 5.85 -1.09
CA LEU A 15 -8.84 6.28 -1.19
C LEU A 15 -8.85 7.75 -1.65
N ALA A 16 -9.58 8.59 -0.92
CA ALA A 16 -9.36 10.01 -1.03
C ALA A 16 -7.96 10.25 -0.48
N PRO A 17 -7.06 10.86 -1.27
CA PRO A 17 -5.80 11.31 -0.74
C PRO A 17 -6.09 12.19 0.49
N ILE A 18 -5.23 12.10 1.50
CA ILE A 18 -5.29 13.00 2.67
C ILE A 18 -5.22 14.47 2.22
N ASP A 19 -4.78 14.71 1.01
CA ASP A 19 -4.83 16.00 0.32
C ASP A 19 -6.21 16.69 0.39
N GLY A 20 -7.30 15.93 0.45
CA GLY A 20 -8.65 16.51 0.64
C GLY A 20 -8.94 16.94 2.07
N PHE A 21 -8.20 16.46 3.07
CA PHE A 21 -8.41 16.85 4.47
C PHE A 21 -7.54 18.07 4.88
N LEU A 22 -6.43 18.32 4.16
CA LEU A 22 -5.51 19.43 4.41
C LEU A 22 -5.39 20.37 3.19
N GLY A 23 -6.35 20.34 2.27
CA GLY A 23 -6.34 21.16 1.07
C GLY A 23 -6.53 22.65 1.36
N ILE A 24 -5.47 23.32 1.82
CA ILE A 24 -5.38 24.79 1.81
C ILE A 24 -3.97 25.20 1.41
N SER A 25 -3.93 25.99 0.36
CA SER A 25 -2.77 26.66 -0.15
C SER A 25 -2.21 27.73 0.81
N ALA A 26 -0.88 27.81 0.87
CA ALA A 26 -0.09 29.01 1.15
C ALA A 26 -0.43 29.80 2.44
N GLY A 27 0.00 29.26 3.56
CA GLY A 27 0.10 29.94 4.84
C GLY A 27 0.08 28.90 5.95
N ILE A 28 1.18 28.74 6.68
CA ILE A 28 1.17 27.86 7.87
C ILE A 28 0.23 28.52 8.87
N ASP A 29 -1.03 28.11 8.89
CA ASP A 29 -2.00 28.57 9.88
C ASP A 29 -1.71 27.85 11.21
N ALA A 30 -1.78 28.57 12.31
CA ALA A 30 -1.69 28.03 13.65
C ALA A 30 -2.70 26.88 13.88
N THR A 31 -3.81 26.89 13.17
CA THR A 31 -4.84 25.86 13.17
C THR A 31 -4.30 24.53 12.64
N ASP A 32 -3.55 24.52 11.53
CA ASP A 32 -2.98 23.32 10.93
C ASP A 32 -1.95 22.66 11.85
N VAL A 33 -1.15 23.48 12.54
CA VAL A 33 -0.17 23.03 13.53
C VAL A 33 -0.87 22.36 14.71
N ALA A 34 -1.92 23.00 15.25
CA ALA A 34 -2.70 22.48 16.36
C ALA A 34 -3.39 21.16 16.00
N ILE A 35 -4.03 21.07 14.82
CA ILE A 35 -4.67 19.85 14.32
C ILE A 35 -3.63 18.73 14.18
N THR A 36 -2.48 19.00 13.57
CA THR A 36 -1.41 18.00 13.41
C THR A 36 -0.92 17.49 14.77
N TRP A 37 -0.74 18.39 15.74
CA TRP A 37 -0.29 18.04 17.09
C TRP A 37 -1.32 17.19 17.84
N ASP A 38 -2.59 17.60 17.86
CA ASP A 38 -3.66 16.85 18.51
C ASP A 38 -3.85 15.47 17.89
N PHE A 39 -3.81 15.40 16.55
CA PHE A 39 -3.95 14.12 15.84
C PHE A 39 -2.75 13.19 16.12
N SER A 40 -1.54 13.72 16.13
CA SER A 40 -0.35 12.94 16.48
C SER A 40 -0.44 12.37 17.89
N ARG A 41 -0.88 13.14 18.86
CA ARG A 41 -1.09 12.68 20.24
C ARG A 41 -2.15 11.58 20.33
N ALA A 42 -3.26 11.74 19.62
CA ALA A 42 -4.32 10.75 19.58
C ALA A 42 -3.81 9.41 19.00
N LEU A 43 -3.04 9.47 17.93
CA LEU A 43 -2.44 8.27 17.32
C LEU A 43 -1.45 7.58 18.28
N VAL A 44 -0.55 8.33 18.91
CA VAL A 44 0.39 7.76 19.90
C VAL A 44 -0.35 7.15 21.09
N TRP A 45 -1.39 7.81 21.59
CA TRP A 45 -2.21 7.25 22.65
C TRP A 45 -2.86 5.92 22.21
N GLU A 46 -3.44 5.86 21.00
CA GLU A 46 -4.05 4.65 20.46
C GLU A 46 -3.02 3.53 20.29
N ILE A 47 -1.83 3.83 19.77
CA ILE A 47 -0.74 2.85 19.63
C ILE A 47 -0.39 2.23 20.98
N LYS A 48 -0.23 3.04 22.04
CA LYS A 48 0.08 2.59 23.39
C LYS A 48 -1.02 1.70 24.00
N GLN A 49 -2.29 1.94 23.68
CA GLN A 49 -3.38 1.08 24.12
C GLN A 49 -3.32 -0.30 23.47
N VAL A 50 -2.74 -0.41 22.29
CA VAL A 50 -2.64 -1.67 21.52
C VAL A 50 -1.31 -2.37 21.80
N ASP A 51 -0.23 -1.62 21.85
CA ASP A 51 1.14 -2.10 22.07
C ASP A 51 1.78 -1.31 23.22
N PRO A 52 1.65 -1.79 24.46
CA PRO A 52 2.24 -1.13 25.64
C PRO A 52 3.77 -1.05 25.61
N SER A 53 4.43 -1.87 24.78
CA SER A 53 5.88 -1.83 24.61
C SER A 53 6.34 -0.70 23.68
N PHE A 54 5.39 -0.01 23.06
CA PHE A 54 5.71 1.12 22.20
C PHE A 54 6.41 2.23 23.00
N VAL A 55 7.69 2.38 22.71
CA VAL A 55 8.48 3.47 23.29
C VAL A 55 8.07 4.76 22.59
N ASP A 56 7.71 5.77 23.35
CA ASP A 56 7.41 7.09 22.79
C ASP A 56 8.55 7.51 21.86
N VAL A 57 8.28 7.54 20.57
CA VAL A 57 8.99 8.51 19.74
C VAL A 57 8.61 9.86 20.36
N GLU A 58 9.59 10.62 20.81
CA GLU A 58 9.33 11.95 21.38
C GLU A 58 8.43 12.69 20.41
N LEU A 59 7.14 12.80 20.79
CA LEU A 59 6.22 13.63 20.04
C LEU A 59 6.84 15.01 20.01
N LEU A 60 7.16 15.50 18.83
CA LEU A 60 7.64 16.86 18.67
C LEU A 60 6.72 17.78 19.44
N PRO A 61 7.24 18.68 20.28
CA PRO A 61 6.39 19.69 20.90
C PRO A 61 5.70 20.51 19.81
N MET A 62 4.61 21.19 20.14
CA MET A 62 3.86 21.97 19.17
C MET A 62 4.76 22.96 18.39
N SER A 63 5.79 23.53 19.05
CA SER A 63 6.81 24.39 18.42
C SER A 63 7.65 23.61 17.38
N GLY A 64 7.96 22.36 17.62
CA GLY A 64 8.66 21.49 16.67
C GLY A 64 7.81 21.19 15.44
N ILE A 65 6.50 20.92 15.63
CA ILE A 65 5.55 20.72 14.52
C ILE A 65 5.37 22.00 13.71
N ALA A 66 5.34 23.17 14.37
CA ALA A 66 5.29 24.46 13.69
C ALA A 66 6.51 24.72 12.79
N GLY A 67 7.67 24.16 13.15
CA GLY A 67 8.90 24.23 12.36
C GLY A 67 8.91 23.28 11.14
N LEU A 68 8.00 22.30 11.05
CA LEU A 68 7.91 21.40 9.91
C LEU A 68 7.23 22.09 8.71
N THR A 69 7.75 21.75 7.53
CA THR A 69 7.02 22.03 6.28
C THR A 69 5.70 21.26 6.25
N TRP A 70 4.80 21.62 5.35
CA TRP A 70 3.58 20.85 5.11
C TRP A 70 3.90 19.35 4.85
N GLN A 71 4.85 19.09 3.98
CA GLN A 71 5.32 17.71 3.68
C GLN A 71 5.87 17.02 4.93
N GLY A 72 6.62 17.71 5.76
CA GLY A 72 7.13 17.16 7.02
C GLY A 72 6.01 16.76 7.99
N ARG A 73 4.94 17.55 8.09
CA ARG A 73 3.76 17.21 8.89
C ARG A 73 2.99 16.01 8.33
N THR A 74 2.81 15.98 7.00
CA THR A 74 2.18 14.84 6.31
C THR A 74 2.97 13.56 6.56
N ASN A 75 4.29 13.59 6.43
CA ASN A 75 5.16 12.45 6.68
C ASN A 75 5.08 11.97 8.14
N LEU A 76 5.02 12.90 9.11
CA LEU A 76 4.83 12.56 10.52
C LEU A 76 3.52 11.78 10.73
N ILE A 77 2.43 12.28 10.21
CA ILE A 77 1.12 11.63 10.33
C ILE A 77 1.11 10.26 9.63
N ASN A 78 1.61 10.16 8.42
CA ASN A 78 1.67 8.89 7.67
C ASN A 78 2.51 7.85 8.42
N ASN A 79 3.64 8.26 9.01
CA ASN A 79 4.46 7.39 9.83
C ASN A 79 3.70 6.87 11.06
N LEU A 80 3.01 7.74 11.80
CA LEU A 80 2.20 7.34 12.96
C LEU A 80 1.02 6.43 12.58
N LEU A 81 0.38 6.68 11.45
CA LEU A 81 -0.68 5.81 10.92
C LEU A 81 -0.15 4.41 10.60
N MET A 82 1.02 4.31 9.97
CA MET A 82 1.67 3.03 9.70
C MET A 82 2.10 2.33 10.99
N GLN A 83 2.66 3.05 11.97
CA GLN A 83 2.99 2.50 13.29
C GLN A 83 1.76 1.92 13.98
N ARG A 84 0.63 2.64 13.95
CA ARG A 84 -0.64 2.16 14.47
C ARG A 84 -1.08 0.88 13.77
N ALA A 85 -1.07 0.86 12.43
CA ALA A 85 -1.46 -0.32 11.66
C ALA A 85 -0.57 -1.52 11.97
N ALA A 86 0.75 -1.31 12.07
CA ALA A 86 1.71 -2.33 12.45
C ALA A 86 1.46 -2.87 13.87
N ALA A 87 1.15 -1.99 14.84
CA ALA A 87 0.81 -2.40 16.20
C ALA A 87 -0.45 -3.28 16.22
N TYR A 88 -1.53 -2.86 15.55
CA TYR A 88 -2.75 -3.66 15.44
C TYR A 88 -2.50 -5.01 14.76
N TYR A 89 -1.68 -5.05 13.72
CA TYR A 89 -1.33 -6.30 13.05
C TYR A 89 -0.53 -7.22 13.98
N ARG A 90 0.54 -6.75 14.61
CA ARG A 90 1.38 -7.58 15.50
C ARG A 90 0.64 -8.08 16.72
N MET A 91 -0.17 -7.24 17.33
CA MET A 91 -0.81 -7.55 18.63
C MET A 91 -2.16 -8.23 18.49
N ARG A 92 -2.88 -8.04 17.39
CA ARG A 92 -4.26 -8.51 17.19
C ARG A 92 -4.49 -9.28 15.88
N GLY A 93 -3.49 -9.37 15.00
CA GLY A 93 -3.65 -9.96 13.67
C GLY A 93 -4.58 -9.15 12.74
N ASP A 94 -4.84 -7.89 13.06
CA ASP A 94 -5.70 -7.03 12.23
C ASP A 94 -4.92 -6.54 11.01
N VAL A 95 -5.08 -7.26 9.90
CA VAL A 95 -4.44 -6.92 8.63
C VAL A 95 -5.17 -5.78 7.90
N GLY A 96 -6.43 -5.49 8.21
CA GLY A 96 -7.22 -4.51 7.47
C GLY A 96 -6.62 -3.11 7.53
N ARG A 97 -6.18 -2.67 8.72
CA ARG A 97 -5.49 -1.38 8.87
C ARG A 97 -4.16 -1.38 8.12
N LEU A 98 -3.42 -2.48 8.16
CA LEU A 98 -2.17 -2.62 7.45
C LEU A 98 -2.38 -2.54 5.92
N GLN A 99 -3.44 -3.15 5.39
CA GLN A 99 -3.81 -3.04 3.98
C GLN A 99 -4.00 -1.57 3.58
N VAL A 100 -4.78 -0.80 4.35
CA VAL A 100 -5.06 0.61 4.05
C VAL A 100 -3.78 1.46 4.01
N GLU A 101 -2.95 1.36 5.06
CA GLU A 101 -1.75 2.20 5.14
C GLU A 101 -0.68 1.76 4.14
N THR A 102 -0.60 0.46 3.84
CA THR A 102 0.30 -0.04 2.78
C THR A 102 -0.12 0.47 1.40
N LEU A 103 -1.43 0.48 1.09
CA LEU A 103 -1.90 0.99 -0.20
C LEU A 103 -1.62 2.49 -0.36
N ARG A 104 -1.79 3.27 0.72
CA ARG A 104 -1.46 4.70 0.74
C ARG A 104 0.04 4.94 0.53
N PHE A 105 0.88 4.17 1.23
CA PHE A 105 2.33 4.21 1.04
C PHE A 105 2.71 3.86 -0.41
N LEU A 106 2.17 2.77 -0.94
CA LEU A 106 2.48 2.29 -2.29
C LEU A 106 2.09 3.29 -3.37
N GLN A 107 0.96 4.00 -3.25
CA GLN A 107 0.62 5.04 -4.22
C GLN A 107 1.70 6.14 -4.25
N ASN A 108 2.11 6.62 -3.07
CA ASN A 108 3.15 7.64 -2.99
C ASN A 108 4.50 7.14 -3.52
N ALA A 109 4.88 5.91 -3.19
CA ALA A 109 6.12 5.29 -3.66
C ALA A 109 6.13 5.10 -5.18
N VAL A 110 5.01 4.64 -5.75
CA VAL A 110 4.86 4.46 -7.20
C VAL A 110 4.93 5.81 -7.93
N ASP A 111 4.30 6.85 -7.39
CA ASP A 111 4.32 8.20 -7.98
C ASP A 111 5.75 8.78 -7.97
N ALA A 112 6.46 8.69 -6.86
CA ALA A 112 7.84 9.16 -6.71
C ALA A 112 8.81 8.38 -7.61
N ALA A 113 8.73 7.05 -7.58
CA ALA A 113 9.58 6.19 -8.39
C ALA A 113 9.35 6.41 -9.90
N TYR A 114 8.10 6.66 -10.32
CA TYR A 114 7.78 6.96 -11.70
C TYR A 114 8.40 8.29 -12.16
N GLU A 115 8.29 9.34 -11.37
CA GLU A 115 8.88 10.65 -11.66
C GLU A 115 10.41 10.55 -11.79
N GLU A 116 11.07 9.84 -10.88
CA GLU A 116 12.51 9.60 -10.93
C GLU A 116 12.90 8.77 -12.17
N ALA A 117 12.14 7.69 -12.46
CA ALA A 117 12.41 6.84 -13.62
C ALA A 117 12.25 7.58 -14.94
N VAL A 118 11.23 8.44 -15.09
CA VAL A 118 11.04 9.30 -16.27
C VAL A 118 12.21 10.26 -16.40
N SER A 119 12.60 10.95 -15.33
CA SER A 119 13.76 11.84 -15.32
C SER A 119 15.05 11.12 -15.70
N ALA A 120 15.25 9.89 -15.21
CA ALA A 120 16.40 9.07 -15.56
C ALA A 120 16.37 8.62 -17.04
N ALA A 121 15.19 8.30 -17.59
CA ALA A 121 15.01 7.96 -19.00
C ALA A 121 15.35 9.15 -19.91
N ASP A 122 14.84 10.33 -19.59
CA ASP A 122 15.07 11.56 -20.35
C ASP A 122 16.55 11.98 -20.31
N ALA A 123 17.26 11.66 -19.26
CA ALA A 123 18.71 11.86 -19.12
C ALA A 123 19.56 10.73 -19.75
N GLY A 124 18.93 9.72 -20.38
CA GLY A 124 19.64 8.59 -20.99
C GLY A 124 20.35 7.67 -19.99
N ARG A 125 19.91 7.65 -18.73
CA ARG A 125 20.52 6.85 -17.63
C ARG A 125 19.91 5.48 -17.43
N LEU A 126 18.86 5.13 -18.19
CA LEU A 126 18.24 3.81 -18.14
C LEU A 126 18.88 2.82 -19.12
N GLN A 127 18.57 1.54 -18.96
CA GLN A 127 19.16 0.47 -19.76
C GLN A 127 18.82 0.61 -21.27
N PRO A 128 19.83 0.69 -22.17
CA PRO A 128 19.60 0.99 -23.59
C PRO A 128 19.02 -0.16 -24.42
N ARG A 129 18.84 -1.35 -23.82
CA ARG A 129 18.34 -2.57 -24.51
C ARG A 129 16.85 -2.79 -24.42
N LEU A 130 16.16 -1.98 -23.59
CA LEU A 130 14.73 -2.06 -23.37
C LEU A 130 14.04 -0.90 -24.08
N SER A 131 12.74 -1.04 -24.37
CA SER A 131 11.94 0.13 -24.71
C SER A 131 11.94 1.13 -23.52
N ARG A 132 11.65 2.40 -23.81
CA ARG A 132 11.60 3.43 -22.77
C ARG A 132 10.62 3.05 -21.67
N GLU A 133 9.44 2.56 -22.05
CA GLU A 133 8.36 2.17 -21.14
C GLU A 133 8.76 0.97 -20.28
N GLU A 134 9.39 -0.03 -20.86
CA GLU A 134 9.88 -1.20 -20.10
C GLU A 134 10.99 -0.81 -19.12
N ALA A 135 11.91 0.07 -19.54
CA ALA A 135 12.99 0.53 -18.67
C ALA A 135 12.45 1.32 -17.48
N ILE A 136 11.45 2.20 -17.71
CA ILE A 136 10.74 2.94 -16.66
C ILE A 136 10.02 1.95 -15.74
N GLY A 137 9.24 1.02 -16.29
CA GLY A 137 8.48 0.04 -15.51
C GLY A 137 9.39 -0.80 -14.60
N ASN A 138 10.50 -1.31 -15.13
CA ASN A 138 11.48 -2.08 -14.35
C ASN A 138 12.13 -1.25 -13.23
N ARG A 139 12.39 0.04 -13.48
CA ARG A 139 12.94 0.93 -12.47
C ARG A 139 11.95 1.16 -11.34
N VAL A 140 10.69 1.48 -11.70
CA VAL A 140 9.60 1.65 -10.72
C VAL A 140 9.43 0.39 -9.87
N ASP A 141 9.36 -0.79 -10.52
CA ASP A 141 9.21 -2.06 -9.82
C ASP A 141 10.35 -2.32 -8.82
N PHE A 142 11.58 -2.07 -9.22
CA PHE A 142 12.75 -2.25 -8.38
C PHE A 142 12.72 -1.33 -7.14
N GLU A 143 12.45 -0.05 -7.33
CA GLU A 143 12.43 0.96 -6.25
C GLU A 143 11.29 0.69 -5.27
N VAL A 144 10.05 0.58 -5.78
CA VAL A 144 8.86 0.39 -4.94
C VAL A 144 8.97 -0.89 -4.10
N ARG A 145 9.50 -1.96 -4.70
CA ARG A 145 9.73 -3.21 -3.98
C ARG A 145 10.78 -3.08 -2.88
N GLY A 146 11.84 -2.32 -3.14
CA GLY A 146 12.86 -2.00 -2.14
C GLY A 146 12.25 -1.23 -0.97
N GLU A 147 11.60 -0.12 -1.26
CA GLU A 147 10.97 0.75 -0.24
C GLU A 147 9.91 0.01 0.60
N LEU A 148 9.11 -0.87 -0.02
CA LEU A 148 8.11 -1.65 0.71
C LEU A 148 8.76 -2.63 1.70
N ARG A 149 9.87 -3.26 1.32
CA ARG A 149 10.63 -4.14 2.22
C ARG A 149 11.21 -3.37 3.39
N ASP A 150 11.80 -2.22 3.12
CA ASP A 150 12.39 -1.36 4.15
C ASP A 150 11.31 -0.83 5.09
N LEU A 151 10.14 -0.46 4.56
CA LEU A 151 8.99 -0.08 5.36
C LEU A 151 8.60 -1.21 6.33
N PHE A 152 8.35 -2.41 5.83
CA PHE A 152 7.91 -3.50 6.69
C PHE A 152 8.97 -3.91 7.70
N ALA A 153 10.25 -3.90 7.30
CA ALA A 153 11.35 -4.16 8.22
C ALA A 153 11.41 -3.11 9.34
N SER A 154 11.27 -1.82 9.00
CA SER A 154 11.34 -0.72 9.98
C SER A 154 10.19 -0.76 11.01
N PHE A 155 9.03 -1.29 10.63
CA PHE A 155 7.87 -1.44 11.53
C PHE A 155 7.75 -2.85 12.15
N GLY A 156 8.74 -3.72 11.94
CA GLY A 156 8.73 -5.08 12.47
C GLY A 156 7.56 -5.93 11.95
N ILE A 157 7.14 -5.71 10.70
CA ILE A 157 6.10 -6.48 10.05
C ILE A 157 6.76 -7.68 9.36
N PRO A 158 6.47 -8.92 9.79
CA PRO A 158 7.02 -10.10 9.14
C PRO A 158 6.45 -10.26 7.74
N TYR A 159 7.29 -10.56 6.76
CA TYR A 159 6.88 -10.83 5.40
C TYR A 159 7.68 -11.99 4.79
N GLY A 160 7.08 -12.69 3.84
CA GLY A 160 7.71 -13.80 3.12
C GLY A 160 6.82 -15.04 3.02
N PRO A 161 7.37 -16.17 2.57
CA PRO A 161 6.61 -17.41 2.40
C PRO A 161 5.92 -17.85 3.70
N GLY A 162 4.62 -18.13 3.63
CA GLY A 162 3.83 -18.55 4.79
C GLY A 162 3.33 -17.43 5.71
N ALA A 163 3.79 -16.18 5.52
CA ALA A 163 3.26 -15.04 6.24
C ALA A 163 1.99 -14.48 5.59
N ASP A 164 1.20 -13.73 6.38
CA ASP A 164 0.06 -12.96 5.86
C ASP A 164 0.50 -11.93 4.80
N VAL A 165 1.75 -11.47 4.89
CA VAL A 165 2.34 -10.47 4.00
C VAL A 165 3.41 -11.12 3.15
N THR A 166 3.30 -10.98 1.84
CA THR A 166 4.35 -11.44 0.90
C THR A 166 4.69 -10.32 -0.09
N ILE A 167 5.95 -10.28 -0.55
CA ILE A 167 6.44 -9.33 -1.56
C ILE A 167 7.14 -10.14 -2.64
N ASN A 168 6.67 -10.00 -3.89
CA ASN A 168 7.23 -10.68 -5.06
C ASN A 168 7.39 -12.20 -4.83
N ASN A 169 6.36 -12.83 -4.29
CA ASN A 169 6.37 -14.23 -3.95
C ASN A 169 5.44 -15.02 -4.88
N ARG A 170 5.83 -16.27 -5.17
CA ARG A 170 5.00 -17.14 -6.00
C ARG A 170 3.71 -17.47 -5.27
N ASP A 171 2.60 -17.30 -5.96
CA ASP A 171 1.27 -17.71 -5.55
C ASP A 171 0.82 -18.80 -6.53
N TYR A 172 0.73 -20.01 -6.02
CA TYR A 172 0.53 -21.19 -6.85
C TYR A 172 -0.96 -21.37 -7.19
N GLU A 173 -1.20 -21.96 -8.33
CA GLU A 173 -2.50 -22.48 -8.75
C GLU A 173 -2.30 -24.00 -8.91
N THR A 174 -2.70 -24.74 -7.89
CA THR A 174 -2.58 -26.21 -7.89
C THR A 174 -3.81 -26.81 -8.56
N SER A 175 -3.61 -27.53 -9.64
CA SER A 175 -4.62 -28.36 -10.30
C SER A 175 -4.18 -29.81 -10.34
N GLU A 176 -5.11 -30.74 -10.67
CA GLU A 176 -4.77 -32.17 -10.74
C GLU A 176 -3.72 -32.50 -11.81
N ASP A 177 -3.64 -31.67 -12.87
CA ASP A 177 -2.83 -31.98 -14.05
C ASP A 177 -1.63 -31.02 -14.23
N ASP A 178 -1.60 -29.87 -13.56
CA ASP A 178 -0.56 -28.85 -13.75
C ASP A 178 -0.40 -27.96 -12.51
N GLU A 179 0.86 -27.59 -12.27
CA GLU A 179 1.21 -26.61 -11.25
C GLU A 179 1.69 -25.33 -11.94
N SER A 180 0.88 -24.30 -11.90
CA SER A 180 1.24 -22.99 -12.39
C SER A 180 1.37 -21.99 -11.25
N TYR A 181 1.98 -20.84 -11.49
CA TYR A 181 2.07 -19.78 -10.48
C TYR A 181 1.92 -18.40 -11.09
N ARG A 182 1.54 -17.47 -10.23
CA ARG A 182 1.61 -16.04 -10.49
C ARG A 182 2.43 -15.36 -9.41
N ILE A 183 2.97 -14.20 -9.72
CA ILE A 183 3.76 -13.43 -8.77
C ILE A 183 3.09 -12.07 -8.64
N PRO A 184 2.23 -11.86 -7.64
CA PRO A 184 1.80 -10.52 -7.30
C PRO A 184 2.98 -9.73 -6.76
N ASP A 185 3.00 -8.43 -6.99
CA ASP A 185 4.07 -7.58 -6.47
C ASP A 185 4.07 -7.56 -4.95
N ALA A 186 2.87 -7.54 -4.34
CA ALA A 186 2.68 -7.79 -2.93
C ALA A 186 1.34 -8.50 -2.68
N ARG A 187 1.22 -9.18 -1.54
CA ARG A 187 -0.05 -9.72 -1.04
C ARG A 187 -0.13 -9.50 0.48
N LEU A 188 -1.25 -8.96 0.92
CA LEU A 188 -1.56 -8.79 2.33
C LEU A 188 -2.80 -9.64 2.64
N ARG A 189 -2.59 -10.86 3.13
CA ARG A 189 -3.57 -11.89 3.41
C ARG A 189 -4.44 -12.19 2.17
N ASP A 190 -5.60 -11.57 2.06
CA ASP A 190 -6.64 -11.82 1.06
C ASP A 190 -6.73 -10.70 -0.02
N VAL A 191 -5.74 -9.81 -0.06
CA VAL A 191 -5.62 -8.75 -1.07
C VAL A 191 -4.30 -8.90 -1.79
N SER A 192 -4.33 -9.19 -3.10
CA SER A 192 -3.17 -9.11 -3.99
C SER A 192 -3.02 -7.69 -4.51
N ILE A 193 -1.79 -7.24 -4.65
CA ILE A 193 -1.46 -5.89 -5.11
C ILE A 193 -0.50 -6.02 -6.29
N ASP A 194 -0.76 -5.22 -7.32
CA ASP A 194 0.04 -5.18 -8.53
C ASP A 194 0.22 -3.71 -8.95
N TRP A 195 1.46 -3.24 -9.02
CA TRP A 195 1.76 -1.92 -9.53
C TRP A 195 2.26 -1.98 -10.96
N THR A 196 1.74 -1.07 -11.79
CA THR A 196 1.90 -1.18 -13.23
C THR A 196 1.73 0.18 -13.92
N LEU A 197 2.36 0.34 -15.09
CA LEU A 197 2.16 1.53 -15.92
C LEU A 197 0.91 1.44 -16.81
N VAL A 198 0.38 0.22 -17.03
CA VAL A 198 -0.74 0.00 -17.93
C VAL A 198 -2.02 -0.36 -17.16
N PRO A 199 -3.21 0.06 -17.62
CA PRO A 199 -4.46 -0.37 -17.01
C PRO A 199 -4.62 -1.88 -17.11
N LYS A 200 -5.09 -2.51 -16.03
CA LYS A 200 -5.44 -3.93 -15.99
C LYS A 200 -6.91 -4.08 -15.59
N THR A 201 -7.55 -5.09 -16.12
CA THR A 201 -8.97 -5.40 -15.85
C THR A 201 -9.12 -6.87 -15.49
N ILE A 202 -10.32 -7.26 -15.12
CA ILE A 202 -10.67 -8.66 -14.87
C ILE A 202 -10.38 -9.58 -16.06
N SER A 203 -10.40 -9.05 -17.29
CA SER A 203 -10.07 -9.82 -18.51
C SER A 203 -8.57 -10.02 -18.72
N THR A 204 -7.72 -9.31 -17.99
CA THR A 204 -6.25 -9.45 -18.07
C THR A 204 -5.85 -10.84 -17.56
N PRO A 205 -5.09 -11.64 -18.34
CA PRO A 205 -4.71 -13.01 -17.93
C PRO A 205 -4.00 -13.10 -16.59
N GLN A 206 -3.16 -12.13 -16.26
CA GLN A 206 -2.47 -12.05 -14.97
C GLN A 206 -3.47 -11.88 -13.82
N ILE A 207 -4.45 -10.99 -13.95
CA ILE A 207 -5.47 -10.73 -12.92
C ILE A 207 -6.35 -11.98 -12.72
N ARG A 208 -6.75 -12.63 -13.80
CA ARG A 208 -7.47 -13.90 -13.72
C ARG A 208 -6.66 -14.97 -13.00
N GLY A 209 -5.36 -15.04 -13.29
CA GLY A 209 -4.46 -15.97 -12.62
C GLY A 209 -4.34 -15.71 -11.11
N PHE A 210 -4.31 -14.44 -10.67
CA PHE A 210 -4.32 -14.13 -9.24
C PHE A 210 -5.56 -14.66 -8.54
N PHE A 211 -6.74 -14.54 -9.17
CA PHE A 211 -7.99 -15.06 -8.57
C PHE A 211 -8.09 -16.58 -8.55
N ARG A 212 -7.36 -17.29 -9.42
CA ARG A 212 -7.32 -18.75 -9.41
C ARG A 212 -6.26 -19.32 -8.47
N ALA A 213 -5.32 -18.48 -8.03
CA ALA A 213 -4.27 -18.91 -7.11
C ALA A 213 -4.85 -19.47 -5.80
N ASP A 214 -4.10 -20.37 -5.17
CA ASP A 214 -4.48 -21.07 -3.94
C ASP A 214 -4.72 -20.11 -2.75
N SER A 215 -4.12 -18.93 -2.77
CA SER A 215 -4.39 -17.86 -1.79
C SER A 215 -5.81 -17.31 -1.85
N GLN A 216 -6.51 -17.50 -2.99
CA GLN A 216 -7.88 -17.08 -3.23
C GLN A 216 -8.16 -15.61 -2.81
N PRO A 217 -7.41 -14.63 -3.32
CA PRO A 217 -7.60 -13.25 -2.89
C PRO A 217 -9.04 -12.78 -3.14
N ARG A 218 -9.62 -12.05 -2.19
CA ARG A 218 -10.95 -11.44 -2.34
C ARG A 218 -10.95 -10.27 -3.31
N ALA A 219 -9.78 -9.67 -3.52
CA ALA A 219 -9.59 -8.55 -4.43
C ALA A 219 -8.15 -8.47 -4.93
N VAL A 220 -8.00 -7.87 -6.10
CA VAL A 220 -6.71 -7.39 -6.61
C VAL A 220 -6.76 -5.87 -6.65
N VAL A 221 -5.80 -5.21 -6.04
CA VAL A 221 -5.62 -3.76 -6.12
C VAL A 221 -4.56 -3.46 -7.16
N ILE A 222 -4.90 -2.61 -8.10
CA ILE A 222 -3.98 -2.10 -9.12
C ILE A 222 -3.56 -0.70 -8.70
N ILE A 223 -2.24 -0.47 -8.70
CA ILE A 223 -1.65 0.83 -8.40
C ILE A 223 -0.89 1.30 -9.65
N ARG A 224 -1.22 2.50 -10.10
CA ARG A 224 -0.58 3.15 -11.24
C ARG A 224 -0.08 4.52 -10.83
N PRO A 225 0.98 5.03 -11.46
CA PRO A 225 1.37 6.42 -11.27
C PRO A 225 0.20 7.38 -11.49
N SER A 226 -0.05 8.29 -10.56
CA SER A 226 -1.12 9.30 -10.67
C SER A 226 -0.90 10.23 -11.86
N GLN A 227 0.34 10.40 -12.30
CA GLN A 227 0.73 11.15 -13.50
C GLN A 227 0.16 10.54 -14.79
N LEU A 228 -0.24 9.27 -14.78
CA LEU A 228 -0.81 8.57 -15.93
C LEU A 228 -2.34 8.68 -16.04
N GLY A 229 -2.99 9.39 -15.12
CA GLY A 229 -4.42 9.67 -15.17
C GLY A 229 -5.14 9.45 -13.83
N PRO A 230 -6.43 9.77 -13.77
CA PRO A 230 -7.21 9.78 -12.52
C PRO A 230 -7.42 8.38 -11.90
N ASP A 231 -7.40 7.32 -12.71
CA ASP A 231 -7.58 5.94 -12.24
C ASP A 231 -6.23 5.35 -11.80
N SER A 232 -5.59 5.98 -10.81
CA SER A 232 -4.27 5.59 -10.33
C SER A 232 -4.34 4.37 -9.41
N THR A 233 -5.29 4.32 -8.47
CA THR A 233 -5.51 3.16 -7.63
C THR A 233 -6.95 2.70 -7.71
N TYR A 234 -7.15 1.44 -8.07
CA TYR A 234 -8.49 0.84 -8.15
C TYR A 234 -8.48 -0.63 -7.75
N LEU A 235 -9.64 -1.09 -7.32
CA LEU A 235 -9.86 -2.44 -6.82
C LEU A 235 -10.66 -3.24 -7.84
N ILE A 236 -10.18 -4.45 -8.13
CA ILE A 236 -10.88 -5.45 -8.91
C ILE A 236 -11.37 -6.51 -7.90
N PRO A 237 -12.67 -6.59 -7.61
CA PRO A 237 -13.20 -7.60 -6.69
C PRO A 237 -13.14 -9.00 -7.32
N ARG A 238 -13.05 -10.03 -6.46
CA ARG A 238 -13.13 -11.43 -6.91
C ARG A 238 -14.50 -11.71 -7.50
N PRO A 239 -14.60 -12.15 -8.76
CA PRO A 239 -15.87 -12.56 -9.34
C PRO A 239 -16.42 -13.83 -8.67
N SER A 240 -17.73 -13.94 -8.60
CA SER A 240 -18.41 -15.11 -8.03
C SER A 240 -18.24 -16.39 -8.88
N ASP A 241 -17.93 -16.24 -10.16
CA ASP A 241 -17.82 -17.31 -11.14
C ASP A 241 -16.36 -17.77 -11.41
N VAL A 242 -15.40 -17.35 -10.59
CA VAL A 242 -13.96 -17.69 -10.76
C VAL A 242 -13.74 -19.20 -10.92
N LEU A 243 -14.50 -20.02 -10.21
CA LEU A 243 -14.41 -21.48 -10.28
C LEU A 243 -14.83 -22.05 -11.64
N LEU A 244 -15.52 -21.26 -12.46
CA LEU A 244 -15.96 -21.64 -13.81
C LEU A 244 -14.97 -21.22 -14.91
N TRP A 245 -13.87 -20.53 -14.55
CA TRP A 245 -12.89 -20.03 -15.52
C TRP A 245 -11.85 -21.08 -15.97
N ARG A 246 -12.23 -22.32 -16.03
CA ARG A 246 -11.40 -23.41 -16.54
C ARG A 246 -11.32 -23.43 -18.07
#